data_c537b55b33e1a66ac6a29455860f7b24
#
_entry.id   c537b55b33e1a66ac6a29455860f7b24
#
_cell.length_a   1.000
_cell.length_b   1.000
_cell.length_c   1.000
_cell.angle_alpha   90.00
_cell.angle_beta   90.00
_cell.angle_gamma   90.00
#
_symmetry.space_group_name_H-M   'P 1'
#
loop_
_entity.id
_entity.type
_entity.pdbx_description
1 polymer ?
#
loop_
_entity_poly.entity_id
_entity_poly.type
_entity_poly.pdbx_seq_one_letter_code
_entity_poly.pdbx_strand_id
1 'polypeptide(L)'
;DDIVIGTDNDNIYLILDDGTIASGFPFVGEDKFQMAPSVIDYNGEKIICAGSNDDHLYVVNSDGSLKFSVLTGDKIQTSPSFIEINGEAFIFFGSKDEMIYAVDLNGNPLLGWPVDLENNIVASPCFADFDSDGSPEIVAAINGSDLFVLHIDGTTYSHFPINTQSLLRGAITLAELDSDEDLEIFVGGGTSFHCID
;
A
#
# COMPACT_ATOMS: atom_id res chain seq x y z
N ASP A 1 -20.15 5.10 -12.10
CA ASP A 1 -18.88 4.77 -11.43
C ASP A 1 -18.72 3.26 -11.40
N ASP A 2 -17.51 2.76 -11.73
CA ASP A 2 -17.20 1.34 -11.77
C ASP A 2 -16.61 0.88 -10.43
N ILE A 3 -16.70 -0.43 -10.16
CA ILE A 3 -16.22 -1.03 -8.91
C ILE A 3 -15.15 -2.08 -9.24
N VAL A 4 -14.00 -2.00 -8.58
CA VAL A 4 -12.98 -3.06 -8.60
C VAL A 4 -13.02 -3.82 -7.27
N ILE A 5 -13.01 -5.15 -7.33
CA ILE A 5 -13.05 -6.01 -6.15
C ILE A 5 -12.16 -7.24 -6.33
N GLY A 6 -11.35 -7.53 -5.31
CA GLY A 6 -10.66 -8.80 -5.14
C GLY A 6 -11.54 -9.81 -4.40
N THR A 7 -11.31 -11.09 -4.59
CA THR A 7 -12.14 -12.16 -4.03
C THR A 7 -11.33 -13.31 -3.47
N ASP A 8 -11.98 -14.11 -2.59
CA ASP A 8 -11.42 -15.35 -2.02
C ASP A 8 -11.36 -16.53 -3.01
N ASN A 9 -11.87 -16.36 -4.22
CA ASN A 9 -11.80 -17.34 -5.31
C ASN A 9 -10.85 -16.90 -6.43
N ASP A 10 -9.79 -16.21 -6.05
CA ASP A 10 -8.60 -15.92 -6.86
C ASP A 10 -8.86 -14.96 -8.04
N ASN A 11 -9.95 -14.19 -7.96
CA ASN A 11 -10.36 -13.30 -9.03
C ASN A 11 -10.33 -11.82 -8.63
N ILE A 12 -9.98 -10.95 -9.60
CA ILE A 12 -10.25 -9.52 -9.56
C ILE A 12 -11.35 -9.23 -10.58
N TYR A 13 -12.42 -8.59 -10.15
CA TYR A 13 -13.52 -8.14 -11.01
C TYR A 13 -13.48 -6.64 -11.21
N LEU A 14 -13.78 -6.20 -12.42
CA LEU A 14 -14.19 -4.84 -12.72
C LEU A 14 -15.68 -4.88 -13.10
N ILE A 15 -16.50 -4.25 -12.28
CA ILE A 15 -17.95 -4.18 -12.44
C ILE A 15 -18.30 -2.78 -12.90
N LEU A 16 -18.93 -2.69 -14.06
CA LEU A 16 -19.35 -1.42 -14.67
C LEU A 16 -20.56 -0.81 -13.94
N ASP A 17 -20.85 0.44 -14.18
CA ASP A 17 -21.94 1.19 -13.57
C ASP A 17 -23.35 0.63 -13.89
N ASP A 18 -23.49 -0.18 -14.95
CA ASP A 18 -24.70 -0.92 -15.28
C ASP A 18 -24.81 -2.29 -14.58
N GLY A 19 -23.83 -2.66 -13.75
CA GLY A 19 -23.77 -3.92 -13.02
C GLY A 19 -23.21 -5.10 -13.81
N THR A 20 -22.75 -4.90 -15.04
CA THR A 20 -22.11 -5.96 -15.84
C THR A 20 -20.61 -6.05 -15.54
N ILE A 21 -20.03 -7.23 -15.78
CA ILE A 21 -18.58 -7.41 -15.68
C ILE A 21 -17.93 -6.86 -16.95
N ALA A 22 -16.87 -6.07 -16.78
CA ALA A 22 -16.14 -5.49 -17.91
C ALA A 22 -15.48 -6.59 -18.77
N SER A 23 -15.37 -6.32 -20.06
CA SER A 23 -14.67 -7.23 -20.99
C SER A 23 -13.21 -7.43 -20.55
N GLY A 24 -12.73 -8.68 -20.59
CA GLY A 24 -11.40 -9.05 -20.12
C GLY A 24 -11.33 -9.44 -18.65
N PHE A 25 -12.39 -9.17 -17.87
CA PHE A 25 -12.50 -9.59 -16.47
C PHE A 25 -13.43 -10.80 -16.30
N PRO A 26 -13.27 -11.63 -15.22
CA PRO A 26 -12.31 -11.44 -14.15
C PRO A 26 -10.86 -11.69 -14.58
N PHE A 27 -9.92 -10.93 -14.01
CA PHE A 27 -8.51 -11.34 -13.99
C PHE A 27 -8.37 -12.48 -12.96
N VAL A 28 -7.63 -13.53 -13.30
CA VAL A 28 -7.46 -14.73 -12.45
C VAL A 28 -6.02 -14.78 -11.95
N GLY A 29 -5.83 -14.73 -10.62
CA GLY A 29 -4.56 -14.97 -9.94
C GLY A 29 -4.38 -16.46 -9.59
N GLU A 30 -3.38 -16.76 -8.75
CA GLU A 30 -3.09 -18.15 -8.32
C GLU A 30 -3.60 -18.44 -6.89
N ASP A 31 -3.97 -17.42 -6.11
CA ASP A 31 -4.61 -17.52 -4.78
C ASP A 31 -5.39 -16.21 -4.51
N LYS A 32 -5.98 -16.09 -3.35
CA LYS A 32 -6.95 -15.08 -2.90
C LYS A 32 -6.43 -13.65 -2.94
N PHE A 33 -7.32 -12.75 -3.33
CA PHE A 33 -7.17 -11.30 -3.18
C PHE A 33 -7.99 -10.83 -1.97
N GLN A 34 -7.39 -10.88 -0.77
CA GLN A 34 -8.11 -10.60 0.48
C GLN A 34 -8.24 -9.13 0.82
N MET A 35 -7.37 -8.29 0.29
CA MET A 35 -7.39 -6.86 0.53
C MET A 35 -7.99 -6.12 -0.66
N ALA A 36 -8.42 -4.89 -0.45
CA ALA A 36 -8.99 -4.07 -1.51
C ALA A 36 -7.93 -3.80 -2.59
N PRO A 37 -8.24 -4.04 -3.88
CA PRO A 37 -7.43 -3.54 -4.96
C PRO A 37 -7.41 -2.01 -4.97
N SER A 38 -6.33 -1.44 -5.48
CA SER A 38 -6.21 0.01 -5.70
C SER A 38 -6.21 0.32 -7.18
N VAL A 39 -6.78 1.46 -7.56
CA VAL A 39 -6.83 1.91 -8.94
C VAL A 39 -6.08 3.23 -9.05
N ILE A 40 -5.14 3.30 -10.00
CA ILE A 40 -4.46 4.54 -10.36
C ILE A 40 -4.95 5.00 -11.73
N ASP A 41 -5.14 6.32 -11.88
CA ASP A 41 -5.29 7.00 -13.17
C ASP A 41 -4.06 7.89 -13.35
N TYR A 42 -3.12 7.44 -14.16
CA TYR A 42 -1.88 8.14 -14.39
C TYR A 42 -1.68 8.38 -15.87
N ASN A 43 -1.58 9.65 -16.27
CA ASN A 43 -1.47 10.09 -17.67
C ASN A 43 -2.57 9.53 -18.59
N GLY A 44 -3.79 9.30 -18.04
CA GLY A 44 -4.93 8.75 -18.76
C GLY A 44 -4.91 7.22 -18.93
N GLU A 45 -3.92 6.53 -18.35
CA GLU A 45 -3.89 5.08 -18.22
C GLU A 45 -4.42 4.67 -16.86
N LYS A 46 -5.47 3.82 -16.85
CA LYS A 46 -6.02 3.25 -15.61
C LYS A 46 -5.47 1.86 -15.41
N ILE A 47 -4.85 1.64 -14.28
CA ILE A 47 -4.33 0.34 -13.87
C ILE A 47 -4.87 -0.06 -12.50
N ILE A 48 -5.01 -1.36 -12.30
CA ILE A 48 -5.51 -1.97 -11.07
C ILE A 48 -4.34 -2.70 -10.42
N CYS A 49 -4.11 -2.48 -9.14
CA CYS A 49 -3.10 -3.18 -8.37
C CYS A 49 -3.74 -3.96 -7.24
N ALA A 50 -3.35 -5.20 -7.06
CA ALA A 50 -3.85 -6.06 -5.99
C ALA A 50 -2.76 -7.00 -5.47
N GLY A 51 -2.65 -7.08 -4.13
CA GLY A 51 -1.83 -8.08 -3.47
C GLY A 51 -2.59 -9.40 -3.33
N SER A 52 -1.90 -10.52 -3.55
CA SER A 52 -2.45 -11.86 -3.46
C SER A 52 -1.78 -12.68 -2.35
N ASN A 53 -2.45 -13.77 -1.95
CA ASN A 53 -1.91 -14.77 -1.03
C ASN A 53 -0.92 -15.74 -1.69
N ASP A 54 -0.72 -15.64 -3.01
CA ASP A 54 0.31 -16.36 -3.77
C ASP A 54 1.65 -15.65 -3.82
N ASP A 55 1.85 -14.66 -2.93
CA ASP A 55 3.06 -13.88 -2.77
C ASP A 55 3.31 -12.86 -3.91
N HIS A 56 2.33 -12.63 -4.79
CA HIS A 56 2.45 -11.67 -5.89
C HIS A 56 1.64 -10.40 -5.67
N LEU A 57 2.24 -9.27 -6.01
CA LEU A 57 1.49 -8.09 -6.44
C LEU A 57 1.17 -8.26 -7.92
N TYR A 58 -0.11 -8.20 -8.27
CA TYR A 58 -0.57 -8.14 -9.66
C TYR A 58 -0.91 -6.71 -10.04
N VAL A 59 -0.39 -6.28 -11.20
CA VAL A 59 -0.73 -5.00 -11.81
C VAL A 59 -1.38 -5.28 -13.16
N VAL A 60 -2.65 -4.89 -13.26
CA VAL A 60 -3.56 -5.29 -14.34
C VAL A 60 -4.03 -4.04 -15.08
N ASN A 61 -4.02 -4.09 -16.40
CA ASN A 61 -4.56 -3.03 -17.26
C ASN A 61 -6.09 -2.97 -17.19
N SER A 62 -6.67 -1.85 -17.59
CA SER A 62 -8.13 -1.66 -17.62
C SER A 62 -8.87 -2.61 -18.58
N ASP A 63 -8.17 -3.28 -19.50
CA ASP A 63 -8.71 -4.30 -20.38
C ASP A 63 -8.63 -5.74 -19.81
N GLY A 64 -8.17 -5.89 -18.54
CA GLY A 64 -8.01 -7.18 -17.87
C GLY A 64 -6.71 -7.92 -18.19
N SER A 65 -5.85 -7.41 -19.05
CA SER A 65 -4.55 -8.01 -19.30
C SER A 65 -3.55 -7.73 -18.18
N LEU A 66 -2.68 -8.70 -17.86
CA LEU A 66 -1.58 -8.51 -16.93
C LEU A 66 -0.58 -7.48 -17.50
N LYS A 67 -0.29 -6.42 -16.73
CA LYS A 67 0.76 -5.46 -17.06
C LYS A 67 2.12 -6.00 -16.60
N PHE A 68 2.22 -6.33 -15.31
CA PHE A 68 3.35 -7.04 -14.70
C PHE A 68 2.92 -7.62 -13.34
N SER A 69 3.78 -8.45 -12.76
CA SER A 69 3.66 -8.89 -11.37
C SER A 69 5.00 -8.77 -10.65
N VAL A 70 4.95 -8.62 -9.32
CA VAL A 70 6.12 -8.57 -8.44
C VAL A 70 6.00 -9.70 -7.44
N LEU A 71 6.98 -10.62 -7.42
CA LEU A 71 7.05 -11.70 -6.45
C LEU A 71 7.71 -11.19 -5.16
N THR A 72 7.11 -11.49 -4.03
CA THR A 72 7.63 -11.27 -2.67
C THR A 72 7.99 -12.60 -2.01
N GLY A 73 8.44 -12.57 -0.76
CA GLY A 73 8.80 -13.78 -0.01
C GLY A 73 7.62 -14.44 0.72
N ASP A 74 6.47 -13.77 0.85
CA ASP A 74 5.24 -14.26 1.51
C ASP A 74 4.06 -13.38 1.06
N LYS A 75 2.85 -13.70 1.50
CA LYS A 75 1.57 -13.09 1.15
C LYS A 75 1.55 -11.57 1.24
N ILE A 76 0.90 -10.95 0.29
CA ILE A 76 0.62 -9.52 0.31
C ILE A 76 -0.79 -9.32 0.84
N GLN A 77 -0.89 -8.88 2.10
CA GLN A 77 -2.16 -8.63 2.80
C GLN A 77 -2.28 -7.16 3.23
N THR A 78 -1.77 -6.26 2.40
CA THR A 78 -2.01 -4.81 2.45
C THR A 78 -2.61 -4.38 1.13
N SER A 79 -3.42 -3.31 1.14
CA SER A 79 -3.80 -2.66 -0.11
C SER A 79 -2.61 -1.86 -0.64
N PRO A 80 -2.26 -1.96 -1.94
CA PRO A 80 -1.24 -1.12 -2.53
C PRO A 80 -1.62 0.36 -2.46
N SER A 81 -0.67 1.23 -2.24
CA SER A 81 -0.84 2.68 -2.22
C SER A 81 0.00 3.33 -3.31
N PHE A 82 -0.45 4.47 -3.83
CA PHE A 82 0.22 5.17 -4.93
C PHE A 82 0.63 6.56 -4.52
N ILE A 83 1.76 7.00 -5.07
CA ILE A 83 2.19 8.37 -4.99
C ILE A 83 2.85 8.80 -6.29
N GLU A 84 2.67 10.06 -6.66
CA GLU A 84 3.39 10.69 -7.76
C GLU A 84 4.47 11.61 -7.19
N ILE A 85 5.71 11.41 -7.61
CA ILE A 85 6.87 12.18 -7.18
C ILE A 85 7.62 12.64 -8.43
N ASN A 86 7.77 13.94 -8.59
CA ASN A 86 8.46 14.56 -9.73
C ASN A 86 7.93 14.11 -11.11
N GLY A 87 6.63 13.80 -11.20
CA GLY A 87 5.98 13.36 -12.44
C GLY A 87 6.17 11.87 -12.75
N GLU A 88 6.65 11.07 -11.80
CA GLU A 88 6.72 9.61 -11.87
C GLU A 88 5.83 8.99 -10.80
N ALA A 89 5.07 7.95 -11.15
CA ALA A 89 4.19 7.27 -10.21
C ALA A 89 4.83 5.99 -9.68
N PHE A 90 4.68 5.78 -8.37
CA PHE A 90 5.22 4.63 -7.64
C PHE A 90 4.11 3.91 -6.88
N ILE A 91 4.27 2.60 -6.76
CA ILE A 91 3.37 1.69 -6.05
C ILE A 91 4.11 1.21 -4.79
N PHE A 92 3.51 1.43 -3.62
CA PHE A 92 4.02 0.96 -2.34
C PHE A 92 3.08 -0.11 -1.78
N PHE A 93 3.65 -1.18 -1.23
CA PHE A 93 2.89 -2.28 -0.61
C PHE A 93 3.72 -3.04 0.40
N GLY A 94 3.07 -3.59 1.41
CA GLY A 94 3.71 -4.40 2.43
C GLY A 94 3.40 -5.88 2.25
N SER A 95 4.36 -6.73 2.58
CA SER A 95 4.22 -8.18 2.57
C SER A 95 4.39 -8.78 3.97
N LYS A 96 4.01 -10.05 4.13
CA LYS A 96 4.27 -10.84 5.33
C LYS A 96 5.69 -11.37 5.41
N ASP A 97 6.50 -11.15 4.38
CA ASP A 97 7.94 -11.43 4.39
C ASP A 97 8.76 -10.36 5.14
N GLU A 98 8.08 -9.48 5.90
CA GLU A 98 8.68 -8.42 6.71
C GLU A 98 9.14 -7.20 5.91
N MET A 99 8.96 -7.23 4.57
CA MET A 99 9.40 -6.17 3.67
C MET A 99 8.25 -5.22 3.30
N ILE A 100 8.60 -3.95 3.19
CA ILE A 100 7.80 -2.96 2.47
C ILE A 100 8.48 -2.67 1.12
N TYR A 101 7.72 -2.68 0.06
CA TYR A 101 8.16 -2.57 -1.32
C TYR A 101 7.75 -1.25 -1.93
N ALA A 102 8.59 -0.76 -2.84
CA ALA A 102 8.27 0.35 -3.73
C ALA A 102 8.74 0.04 -5.16
N VAL A 103 7.84 0.15 -6.12
CA VAL A 103 8.14 -0.11 -7.54
C VAL A 103 7.57 0.97 -8.44
N ASP A 104 8.19 1.19 -9.60
CA ASP A 104 7.65 2.04 -10.66
C ASP A 104 6.50 1.34 -11.41
N LEU A 105 5.87 2.02 -12.39
CA LEU A 105 4.79 1.46 -13.21
C LEU A 105 5.26 0.43 -14.25
N ASN A 106 6.54 0.05 -14.25
CA ASN A 106 7.12 -1.05 -15.03
C ASN A 106 7.51 -2.24 -14.15
N GLY A 107 7.32 -2.13 -12.81
CA GLY A 107 7.69 -3.17 -11.85
C GLY A 107 9.15 -3.14 -11.41
N ASN A 108 9.90 -2.09 -11.76
CA ASN A 108 11.28 -1.96 -11.27
C ASN A 108 11.28 -1.41 -9.84
N PRO A 109 12.11 -1.97 -8.94
CA PRO A 109 12.21 -1.46 -7.58
C PRO A 109 12.79 -0.04 -7.56
N LEU A 110 12.24 0.80 -6.68
CA LEU A 110 12.80 2.09 -6.38
C LEU A 110 14.15 1.93 -5.68
N LEU A 111 15.06 2.88 -5.87
CA LEU A 111 16.38 2.84 -5.23
C LEU A 111 16.23 2.89 -3.70
N GLY A 112 16.85 1.94 -3.00
CA GLY A 112 16.74 1.77 -1.55
C GLY A 112 15.64 0.79 -1.11
N TRP A 113 14.81 0.29 -2.03
CA TRP A 113 13.72 -0.64 -1.76
C TRP A 113 13.98 -2.05 -2.31
N PRO A 114 13.40 -3.12 -1.72
CA PRO A 114 12.51 -3.11 -0.54
C PRO A 114 13.26 -2.84 0.77
N VAL A 115 12.53 -2.40 1.80
CA VAL A 115 13.05 -2.14 3.16
C VAL A 115 12.53 -3.20 4.12
N ASP A 116 13.44 -3.81 4.88
CA ASP A 116 13.13 -4.77 5.94
C ASP A 116 12.73 -4.03 7.23
N LEU A 117 11.52 -4.31 7.72
CA LEU A 117 11.00 -3.76 8.98
C LEU A 117 10.95 -4.79 10.11
N GLU A 118 11.61 -5.95 9.90
CA GLU A 118 11.82 -7.01 10.90
C GLU A 118 10.52 -7.68 11.42
N ASN A 119 9.37 -7.42 10.78
CA ASN A 119 8.10 -8.08 11.08
C ASN A 119 7.08 -7.83 9.96
N ASN A 120 6.04 -8.68 9.89
CA ASN A 120 4.99 -8.62 8.86
C ASN A 120 4.34 -7.24 8.80
N ILE A 121 4.18 -6.70 7.61
CA ILE A 121 3.47 -5.44 7.41
C ILE A 121 1.97 -5.70 7.52
N VAL A 122 1.25 -4.91 8.32
CA VAL A 122 -0.17 -5.15 8.64
C VAL A 122 -1.10 -4.02 8.21
N ALA A 123 -0.56 -2.87 7.88
CA ALA A 123 -1.32 -1.72 7.38
C ALA A 123 -0.87 -1.34 5.98
N SER A 124 -1.81 -0.86 5.18
CA SER A 124 -1.48 -0.26 3.88
C SER A 124 -0.63 0.99 4.10
N PRO A 125 0.46 1.17 3.35
CA PRO A 125 1.28 2.37 3.46
C PRO A 125 0.48 3.64 3.17
N CYS A 126 0.77 4.71 3.89
CA CYS A 126 0.24 6.04 3.59
C CYS A 126 1.39 7.07 3.55
N PHE A 127 1.10 8.27 3.07
CA PHE A 127 2.13 9.24 2.72
C PHE A 127 1.79 10.62 3.28
N ALA A 128 2.79 11.32 3.79
CA ALA A 128 2.75 12.72 4.13
C ALA A 128 4.15 13.33 4.02
N ASP A 129 4.22 14.62 3.76
CA ASP A 129 5.44 15.40 3.84
C ASP A 129 5.53 15.98 5.26
N PHE A 130 6.23 15.25 6.17
CA PHE A 130 6.29 15.61 7.58
C PHE A 130 7.29 16.71 7.91
N ASP A 131 8.27 16.95 7.04
CA ASP A 131 9.29 17.98 7.26
C ASP A 131 9.17 19.15 6.28
N SER A 132 8.13 19.16 5.46
CA SER A 132 7.83 20.22 4.48
C SER A 132 8.96 20.47 3.47
N ASP A 133 9.72 19.41 3.13
CA ASP A 133 10.79 19.46 2.14
C ASP A 133 10.31 19.27 0.70
N GLY A 134 9.03 18.90 0.52
CA GLY A 134 8.37 18.65 -0.75
C GLY A 134 8.48 17.20 -1.20
N SER A 135 9.09 16.32 -0.41
CA SER A 135 9.16 14.89 -0.64
C SER A 135 8.34 14.17 0.43
N PRO A 136 7.40 13.29 0.07
CA PRO A 136 6.59 12.62 1.08
C PRO A 136 7.36 11.51 1.78
N GLU A 137 7.10 11.32 3.07
CA GLU A 137 7.47 10.16 3.84
C GLU A 137 6.40 9.08 3.75
N ILE A 138 6.83 7.85 4.00
CA ILE A 138 6.02 6.62 3.97
C ILE A 138 5.79 6.15 5.40
N VAL A 139 4.52 6.08 5.83
CA VAL A 139 4.14 5.55 7.14
C VAL A 139 3.76 4.09 6.99
N ALA A 140 4.36 3.23 7.82
CA ALA A 140 4.12 1.78 7.84
C ALA A 140 3.98 1.25 9.26
N ALA A 141 3.05 0.31 9.46
CA ALA A 141 2.88 -0.41 10.73
C ALA A 141 3.11 -1.91 10.55
N ILE A 142 3.85 -2.48 11.49
CA ILE A 142 4.17 -3.90 11.51
C ILE A 142 3.28 -4.70 12.47
N ASN A 143 3.26 -6.03 12.32
CA ASN A 143 2.60 -6.95 13.26
C ASN A 143 3.35 -7.01 14.60
N GLY A 144 3.35 -5.91 15.30
CA GLY A 144 4.07 -5.65 16.53
C GLY A 144 3.55 -4.35 17.11
N SER A 145 4.39 -3.65 17.84
CA SER A 145 4.06 -2.36 18.43
C SER A 145 4.77 -1.19 17.77
N ASP A 146 5.54 -1.44 16.71
CA ASP A 146 6.37 -0.41 16.10
C ASP A 146 5.70 0.20 14.87
N LEU A 147 5.69 1.52 14.85
CA LEU A 147 5.28 2.36 13.75
C LEU A 147 6.53 2.99 13.12
N PHE A 148 6.64 2.87 11.82
CA PHE A 148 7.75 3.40 11.04
C PHE A 148 7.30 4.60 10.21
N VAL A 149 8.20 5.57 10.08
CA VAL A 149 8.17 6.59 9.05
C VAL A 149 9.49 6.50 8.29
N LEU A 150 9.41 6.42 6.97
CA LEU A 150 10.56 6.23 6.08
C LEU A 150 10.62 7.36 5.06
N HIS A 151 11.81 7.84 4.77
CA HIS A 151 12.01 8.70 3.59
C HIS A 151 11.83 7.91 2.30
N ILE A 152 11.65 8.62 1.20
CA ILE A 152 11.48 8.02 -0.13
C ILE A 152 12.68 7.16 -0.58
N ASP A 153 13.84 7.37 -0.06
CA ASP A 153 15.05 6.57 -0.32
C ASP A 153 15.15 5.30 0.55
N GLY A 154 14.12 5.02 1.39
CA GLY A 154 14.03 3.86 2.26
C GLY A 154 14.76 4.02 3.60
N THR A 155 15.38 5.15 3.87
CA THR A 155 15.98 5.42 5.19
C THR A 155 14.92 5.78 6.22
N THR A 156 15.14 5.40 7.48
CA THR A 156 14.20 5.69 8.57
C THR A 156 14.20 7.18 8.93
N TYR A 157 13.00 7.78 9.02
CA TYR A 157 12.82 9.14 9.48
C TYR A 157 13.27 9.32 10.94
N SER A 158 13.72 10.51 11.29
CA SER A 158 14.24 10.81 12.63
C SER A 158 13.21 10.47 13.72
N HIS A 159 13.66 9.91 14.85
CA HIS A 159 12.88 9.46 16.01
C HIS A 159 11.97 8.23 15.79
N PHE A 160 11.90 7.69 14.57
CA PHE A 160 11.21 6.43 14.29
C PHE A 160 12.22 5.26 14.26
N PRO A 161 11.74 4.00 14.48
CA PRO A 161 10.36 3.63 14.78
C PRO A 161 9.93 4.05 16.20
N ILE A 162 8.62 4.34 16.35
CA ILE A 162 8.00 4.57 17.65
C ILE A 162 7.33 3.29 18.13
N ASN A 163 7.67 2.85 19.36
CA ASN A 163 7.02 1.72 19.99
C ASN A 163 5.76 2.17 20.75
N THR A 164 4.59 1.80 20.25
CA THR A 164 3.28 2.15 20.82
C THR A 164 2.90 1.29 22.05
N GLN A 165 3.69 0.27 22.39
CA GLN A 165 3.40 -0.71 23.44
C GLN A 165 2.07 -1.48 23.26
N SER A 166 1.48 -1.39 22.09
CA SER A 166 0.23 -2.04 21.70
C SER A 166 0.41 -2.73 20.37
N LEU A 167 -0.16 -3.92 20.20
CA LEU A 167 -0.13 -4.64 18.94
C LEU A 167 -0.94 -3.85 17.89
N LEU A 168 -0.26 -3.27 16.92
CA LEU A 168 -0.88 -2.46 15.88
C LEU A 168 -1.75 -3.31 14.95
N ARG A 169 -2.92 -2.79 14.60
CA ARG A 169 -3.87 -3.44 13.69
C ARG A 169 -4.73 -2.39 13.00
N GLY A 170 -5.01 -2.60 11.75
CA GLY A 170 -5.90 -1.74 10.98
C GLY A 170 -5.19 -0.64 10.19
N ALA A 171 -5.98 0.26 9.64
CA ALA A 171 -5.49 1.33 8.79
C ALA A 171 -4.77 2.42 9.60
N ILE A 172 -3.79 3.04 8.96
CA ILE A 172 -3.18 4.28 9.40
C ILE A 172 -3.98 5.43 8.79
N THR A 173 -4.19 6.48 9.55
CA THR A 173 -4.83 7.72 9.08
C THR A 173 -3.96 8.90 9.48
N LEU A 174 -3.84 9.88 8.61
CA LEU A 174 -3.12 11.12 8.83
C LEU A 174 -4.11 12.27 8.85
N ALA A 175 -3.99 13.16 9.82
CA ALA A 175 -4.85 14.34 9.92
C ALA A 175 -4.17 15.41 10.77
N GLU A 176 -4.38 16.66 10.40
CA GLU A 176 -4.10 17.84 11.24
C GLU A 176 -5.26 18.02 12.22
N LEU A 177 -5.02 17.95 13.52
CA LEU A 177 -6.07 18.04 14.55
C LEU A 177 -5.94 19.20 15.52
N ASP A 178 -4.77 19.78 15.65
CA ASP A 178 -4.62 20.83 16.66
C ASP A 178 -4.39 22.23 16.09
N SER A 179 -3.53 22.64 15.42
CA SER A 179 -3.32 23.94 14.77
C SER A 179 -1.83 24.37 14.73
N ASP A 180 -0.96 23.37 14.81
CA ASP A 180 0.48 23.64 14.73
C ASP A 180 1.07 23.45 13.33
N GLU A 181 0.27 23.00 12.35
CA GLU A 181 0.61 22.73 10.96
C GLU A 181 1.28 21.36 10.72
N ASP A 182 1.59 20.57 11.76
CA ASP A 182 2.11 19.21 11.63
C ASP A 182 0.96 18.19 11.51
N LEU A 183 1.22 17.05 10.89
CA LEU A 183 0.21 15.99 10.72
C LEU A 183 0.37 14.92 11.79
N GLU A 184 -0.70 14.63 12.54
CA GLU A 184 -0.72 13.52 13.47
C GLU A 184 -0.98 12.20 12.74
N ILE A 185 -0.30 11.15 13.25
CA ILE A 185 -0.48 9.78 12.80
C ILE A 185 -1.44 9.06 13.73
N PHE A 186 -2.55 8.57 13.17
CA PHE A 186 -3.54 7.78 13.90
C PHE A 186 -3.44 6.31 13.53
N VAL A 187 -3.30 5.44 14.53
CA VAL A 187 -3.28 4.00 14.32
C VAL A 187 -3.97 3.24 15.45
N GLY A 188 -4.76 2.24 15.08
CA GLY A 188 -5.40 1.36 16.04
C GLY A 188 -4.45 0.27 16.54
N GLY A 189 -4.45 -0.01 17.85
CA GLY A 189 -3.65 -1.07 18.44
C GLY A 189 -4.35 -1.78 19.59
N GLY A 190 -4.60 -3.07 19.46
CA GLY A 190 -5.21 -3.88 20.51
C GLY A 190 -6.55 -3.30 21.00
N THR A 191 -6.56 -2.74 22.20
CA THR A 191 -7.69 -2.01 22.79
C THR A 191 -7.48 -0.49 22.82
N SER A 192 -6.41 0.01 22.20
CA SER A 192 -5.97 1.39 22.21
C SER A 192 -6.11 2.02 20.84
N PHE A 193 -6.22 3.33 20.84
CA PHE A 193 -6.07 4.16 19.64
C PHE A 193 -4.92 5.13 19.95
N HIS A 194 -3.96 5.20 19.06
CA HIS A 194 -2.77 6.04 19.21
C HIS A 194 -2.86 7.23 18.29
N CYS A 195 -2.58 8.39 18.84
CA CYS A 195 -2.32 9.63 18.13
C CYS A 195 -0.86 10.00 18.41
N ILE A 196 -0.09 10.20 17.37
CA ILE A 196 1.33 10.50 17.41
C ILE A 196 1.52 11.82 16.66
N ASP A 197 2.00 12.77 17.39
CA ASP A 197 2.34 14.11 16.98
C ASP A 197 3.85 14.18 16.68
#